data_3e5a45804a52e261b4edd76c5cf1edb0
#
_entry.id   3e5a45804a52e261b4edd76c5cf1edb0
#
_cell.length_a   1.000
_cell.length_b   1.000
_cell.length_c   1.000
_cell.angle_alpha   90.00
_cell.angle_beta   90.00
_cell.angle_gamma   90.00
#
_symmetry.space_group_name_H-M   'P 1'
#
loop_
_entity.id
_entity.type
_entity.pdbx_description
1 polymer ?
#
loop_
_entity_poly.entity_id
_entity_poly.type
_entity_poly.pdbx_seq_one_letter_code
_entity_poly.pdbx_strand_id
1 'polypeptide(L)'
;MTLRIYDTLTRALQDFSPIEPGHVRMYVCGMTVYDLCHIGHARSVVAFDVVRRWLQASGYRVTFVRNITDIDDKIIRRATERGESIGQLTARMIGQMHRDFAALGALAPTHEPRATDYVPQMLSLIGKLQDKGLAYPAGDGDVNYAVRKFPGYGKLSGKSLDELQAGSRVDVDAGKHDPLDFVLWKAAKPAEPEDAQWPSPYGPGRPGWHIECSAMSCALLGESFDIHGGGADLQFPHHENEIAQSEGAHGKPMARLWMHNGFVNVDNEKMSKSLGNFFTIRDVLEQFDAETLRFFIVRTHYRSPLNYSDAHLQDARGALKRLYTTLQAVPPASMAPQAIDWAHPQAARFKAAMDEDFGTPEAVAALFDLASEANRSRSAQDAGLLKALGGLLGLLQGDPQAFLQAGSALDEAAIQARIEARAAAKKAKNFAEADRIRAELLAAGIALKDGPQGTTWEAA
;
A
#
# COMPACT_ATOMS: atom_id res chain seq x y z
N MET A 1 8.55 -25.02 -3.27
CA MET A 1 7.27 -25.02 -2.50
C MET A 1 6.24 -24.29 -3.35
N THR A 2 4.97 -24.64 -3.23
CA THR A 2 3.87 -23.92 -3.89
C THR A 2 3.60 -22.66 -3.08
N LEU A 3 3.34 -21.52 -3.75
CA LEU A 3 2.89 -20.30 -3.08
C LEU A 3 1.57 -20.58 -2.35
N ARG A 4 1.50 -20.25 -1.07
CA ARG A 4 0.28 -20.27 -0.26
C ARG A 4 -0.14 -18.86 0.12
N ILE A 5 -1.42 -18.59 0.12
CA ILE A 5 -1.98 -17.27 0.44
C ILE A 5 -3.12 -17.45 1.44
N TYR A 6 -3.13 -16.62 2.47
CA TYR A 6 -4.24 -16.59 3.41
C TYR A 6 -5.46 -15.92 2.78
N ASP A 7 -6.55 -16.66 2.71
CA ASP A 7 -7.83 -16.17 2.23
C ASP A 7 -8.71 -15.73 3.40
N THR A 8 -9.08 -14.46 3.41
CA THR A 8 -9.94 -13.89 4.47
C THR A 8 -11.33 -14.51 4.48
N LEU A 9 -11.85 -14.93 3.31
CA LEU A 9 -13.17 -15.53 3.20
C LEU A 9 -13.24 -16.90 3.89
N THR A 10 -12.24 -17.74 3.65
CA THR A 10 -12.17 -19.09 4.24
C THR A 10 -11.41 -19.12 5.57
N ARG A 11 -10.68 -18.02 5.89
CA ARG A 11 -9.83 -17.91 7.09
C ARG A 11 -8.74 -18.97 7.17
N ALA A 12 -8.22 -19.37 6.02
CA ALA A 12 -7.21 -20.43 5.91
C ALA A 12 -6.15 -20.09 4.87
N LEU A 13 -4.96 -20.63 5.06
CA LEU A 13 -3.93 -20.67 4.04
C LEU A 13 -4.34 -21.66 2.94
N GLN A 14 -4.25 -21.21 1.69
CA GLN A 14 -4.60 -22.01 0.52
C GLN A 14 -3.43 -22.04 -0.46
N ASP A 15 -3.25 -23.18 -1.12
CA ASP A 15 -2.34 -23.28 -2.26
C ASP A 15 -2.85 -22.39 -3.39
N PHE A 16 -1.98 -21.49 -3.86
CA PHE A 16 -2.35 -20.55 -4.90
C PHE A 16 -2.24 -21.17 -6.29
N SER A 17 -3.32 -21.05 -7.05
CA SER A 17 -3.37 -21.38 -8.46
C SER A 17 -4.30 -20.39 -9.16
N PRO A 18 -3.82 -19.60 -10.15
CA PRO A 18 -4.66 -18.65 -10.86
C PRO A 18 -5.72 -19.36 -11.72
N ILE A 19 -6.80 -18.63 -12.03
CA ILE A 19 -7.89 -19.10 -12.91
C ILE A 19 -7.34 -19.40 -14.32
N GLU A 20 -6.53 -18.47 -14.84
CA GLU A 20 -5.81 -18.63 -16.10
C GLU A 20 -4.35 -19.02 -15.81
N PRO A 21 -3.87 -20.20 -16.24
CA PRO A 21 -2.51 -20.62 -15.95
C PRO A 21 -1.46 -19.56 -16.35
N GLY A 22 -0.58 -19.20 -15.42
CA GLY A 22 0.47 -18.23 -15.63
C GLY A 22 0.04 -16.74 -15.59
N HIS A 23 -1.26 -16.46 -15.41
CA HIS A 23 -1.76 -15.09 -15.38
C HIS A 23 -2.61 -14.84 -14.13
N VAL A 24 -2.19 -13.89 -13.31
CA VAL A 24 -2.91 -13.44 -12.12
C VAL A 24 -3.64 -12.14 -12.41
N ARG A 25 -4.94 -12.11 -12.17
CA ARG A 25 -5.79 -10.93 -12.23
C ARG A 25 -6.12 -10.47 -10.81
N MET A 26 -5.68 -9.27 -10.46
CA MET A 26 -5.74 -8.76 -9.09
C MET A 26 -6.36 -7.37 -9.07
N TYR A 27 -7.40 -7.20 -8.26
CA TYR A 27 -8.02 -5.91 -7.98
C TYR A 27 -7.76 -5.52 -6.53
N VAL A 28 -7.33 -4.28 -6.30
CA VAL A 28 -7.16 -3.72 -4.96
C VAL A 28 -7.94 -2.43 -4.88
N CYS A 29 -8.84 -2.34 -3.91
CA CYS A 29 -9.60 -1.11 -3.68
C CYS A 29 -8.64 0.05 -3.40
N GLY A 30 -8.80 1.10 -4.22
CA GLY A 30 -8.05 2.34 -4.10
C GLY A 30 -8.67 3.29 -3.09
N MET A 31 -8.36 4.56 -3.24
CA MET A 31 -8.77 5.56 -2.26
C MET A 31 -9.77 6.56 -2.83
N THR A 32 -10.53 7.16 -1.92
CA THR A 32 -11.37 8.33 -2.20
C THR A 32 -10.48 9.58 -2.16
N VAL A 33 -10.36 10.28 -3.31
CA VAL A 33 -9.38 11.35 -3.52
C VAL A 33 -9.90 12.73 -3.08
N TYR A 34 -10.26 12.87 -1.80
CA TYR A 34 -10.73 14.13 -1.22
C TYR A 34 -9.66 14.86 -0.39
N ASP A 35 -8.57 14.18 -0.01
CA ASP A 35 -7.50 14.71 0.83
C ASP A 35 -6.16 14.00 0.55
N LEU A 36 -5.07 14.46 1.19
CA LEU A 36 -3.74 13.86 1.06
C LEU A 36 -3.72 12.41 1.56
N CYS A 37 -2.81 11.62 0.97
CA CYS A 37 -2.57 10.25 1.40
C CYS A 37 -1.95 10.18 2.78
N HIS A 38 -2.40 9.25 3.60
CA HIS A 38 -1.88 9.01 4.94
C HIS A 38 -1.14 7.66 5.04
N ILE A 39 -0.46 7.42 6.16
CA ILE A 39 0.33 6.20 6.38
C ILE A 39 -0.49 4.89 6.27
N GLY A 40 -1.80 4.93 6.52
CA GLY A 40 -2.67 3.78 6.26
C GLY A 40 -2.76 3.44 4.76
N HIS A 41 -2.80 4.45 3.89
CA HIS A 41 -2.73 4.25 2.43
C HIS A 41 -1.34 3.74 2.02
N ALA A 42 -0.25 4.28 2.60
CA ALA A 42 1.11 3.76 2.38
C ALA A 42 1.19 2.26 2.73
N ARG A 43 0.59 1.85 3.87
CA ARG A 43 0.54 0.45 4.31
C ARG A 43 -0.08 -0.44 3.24
N SER A 44 -1.25 -0.09 2.73
CA SER A 44 -1.96 -0.87 1.71
C SER A 44 -1.17 -0.90 0.39
N VAL A 45 -0.73 0.25 -0.09
CA VAL A 45 0.00 0.35 -1.37
C VAL A 45 1.29 -0.45 -1.35
N VAL A 46 2.10 -0.35 -0.30
CA VAL A 46 3.37 -1.10 -0.18
C VAL A 46 3.12 -2.60 -0.03
N ALA A 47 2.12 -3.01 0.77
CA ALA A 47 1.78 -4.42 0.95
C ALA A 47 1.42 -5.08 -0.39
N PHE A 48 0.51 -4.49 -1.16
CA PHE A 48 0.10 -5.06 -2.45
C PHE A 48 1.14 -4.85 -3.56
N ASP A 49 2.03 -3.87 -3.46
CA ASP A 49 3.19 -3.76 -4.34
C ASP A 49 4.17 -4.93 -4.12
N VAL A 50 4.43 -5.31 -2.87
CA VAL A 50 5.27 -6.48 -2.53
C VAL A 50 4.61 -7.77 -3.03
N VAL A 51 3.31 -7.95 -2.83
CA VAL A 51 2.54 -9.09 -3.36
C VAL A 51 2.70 -9.19 -4.89
N ARG A 52 2.49 -8.08 -5.59
CA ARG A 52 2.64 -8.02 -7.04
C ARG A 52 4.06 -8.35 -7.49
N ARG A 53 5.08 -7.77 -6.84
CA ARG A 53 6.50 -8.05 -7.17
C ARG A 53 6.84 -9.53 -6.98
N TRP A 54 6.36 -10.13 -5.90
CA TRP A 54 6.62 -11.55 -5.65
C TRP A 54 5.91 -12.46 -6.66
N LEU A 55 4.66 -12.17 -6.99
CA LEU A 55 3.94 -12.91 -8.05
C LEU A 55 4.68 -12.83 -9.39
N GLN A 56 5.18 -11.65 -9.77
CA GLN A 56 5.98 -11.45 -10.99
C GLN A 56 7.32 -12.21 -10.93
N ALA A 57 8.03 -12.16 -9.79
CA ALA A 57 9.26 -12.91 -9.56
C ALA A 57 9.05 -14.43 -9.58
N SER A 58 7.86 -14.90 -9.21
CA SER A 58 7.41 -16.29 -9.29
C SER A 58 6.99 -16.73 -10.70
N GLY A 59 7.13 -15.85 -11.71
CA GLY A 59 6.88 -16.16 -13.11
C GLY A 59 5.46 -15.87 -13.60
N TYR A 60 4.59 -15.29 -12.79
CA TYR A 60 3.26 -14.91 -13.23
C TYR A 60 3.26 -13.58 -13.98
N ARG A 61 2.49 -13.51 -15.06
CA ARG A 61 1.99 -12.24 -15.59
C ARG A 61 0.92 -11.72 -14.63
N VAL A 62 1.02 -10.46 -14.20
CA VAL A 62 0.06 -9.88 -13.25
C VAL A 62 -0.65 -8.70 -13.90
N THR A 63 -1.97 -8.78 -14.05
CA THR A 63 -2.84 -7.64 -14.33
C THR A 63 -3.32 -7.08 -13.01
N PHE A 64 -2.74 -5.95 -12.61
CA PHE A 64 -3.03 -5.27 -11.35
C PHE A 64 -3.91 -4.04 -11.59
N VAL A 65 -5.09 -4.03 -11.00
CA VAL A 65 -6.04 -2.92 -11.04
C VAL A 65 -6.14 -2.29 -9.67
N ARG A 66 -6.01 -0.97 -9.61
CA ARG A 66 -6.31 -0.17 -8.42
C ARG A 66 -7.15 1.03 -8.85
N ASN A 67 -8.36 1.13 -8.33
CA ASN A 67 -9.27 2.20 -8.71
C ASN A 67 -8.95 3.54 -8.01
N ILE A 68 -9.57 4.58 -8.54
CA ILE A 68 -9.68 5.89 -7.91
C ILE A 68 -11.16 6.19 -7.74
N THR A 69 -11.60 6.36 -6.49
CA THR A 69 -12.93 6.89 -6.19
C THR A 69 -12.86 8.42 -6.25
N ASP A 70 -13.31 8.97 -7.37
CA ASP A 70 -13.30 10.40 -7.67
C ASP A 70 -14.69 11.08 -7.60
N ILE A 71 -15.67 10.35 -7.06
CA ILE A 71 -16.99 10.85 -6.67
C ILE A 71 -17.45 10.22 -5.35
N ASP A 72 -17.78 11.06 -4.36
CA ASP A 72 -18.22 10.63 -3.01
C ASP A 72 -18.73 11.87 -2.25
N ASP A 73 -19.57 11.67 -1.23
CA ASP A 73 -20.06 12.76 -0.38
C ASP A 73 -18.94 13.59 0.25
N LYS A 74 -17.80 12.96 0.58
CA LYS A 74 -16.63 13.65 1.14
C LYS A 74 -15.96 14.55 0.11
N ILE A 75 -15.92 14.11 -1.16
CA ILE A 75 -15.38 14.90 -2.27
C ILE A 75 -16.26 16.13 -2.51
N ILE A 76 -17.58 15.92 -2.62
CA ILE A 76 -18.55 17.00 -2.83
C ILE A 76 -18.42 18.05 -1.73
N ARG A 77 -18.46 17.62 -0.47
CA ARG A 77 -18.30 18.52 0.69
C ARG A 77 -16.97 19.26 0.66
N ARG A 78 -15.86 18.56 0.40
CA ARG A 78 -14.53 19.18 0.37
C ARG A 78 -14.36 20.19 -0.76
N ALA A 79 -14.91 19.91 -1.94
CA ALA A 79 -14.90 20.83 -3.07
C ALA A 79 -15.70 22.09 -2.73
N THR A 80 -16.89 21.94 -2.17
CA THR A 80 -17.74 23.06 -1.72
C THR A 80 -17.04 23.91 -0.64
N GLU A 81 -16.44 23.29 0.38
CA GLU A 81 -15.67 23.98 1.42
C GLU A 81 -14.50 24.81 0.87
N ARG A 82 -13.92 24.39 -0.24
CA ARG A 82 -12.77 25.04 -0.88
C ARG A 82 -13.15 25.99 -2.02
N GLY A 83 -14.42 26.03 -2.42
CA GLY A 83 -14.88 26.84 -3.54
C GLY A 83 -14.31 26.43 -4.89
N GLU A 84 -13.98 25.14 -5.07
CA GLU A 84 -13.46 24.56 -6.31
C GLU A 84 -14.42 23.50 -6.87
N SER A 85 -14.32 23.17 -8.17
CA SER A 85 -15.10 22.07 -8.75
C SER A 85 -14.58 20.71 -8.29
N ILE A 86 -15.43 19.67 -8.35
CA ILE A 86 -15.05 18.29 -8.03
C ILE A 86 -13.87 17.85 -8.91
N GLY A 87 -13.93 18.18 -10.22
CA GLY A 87 -12.86 17.86 -11.14
C GLY A 87 -11.51 18.51 -10.79
N GLN A 88 -11.52 19.76 -10.33
CA GLN A 88 -10.30 20.46 -9.88
C GLN A 88 -9.71 19.83 -8.61
N LEU A 89 -10.56 19.56 -7.62
CA LEU A 89 -10.14 18.89 -6.39
C LEU A 89 -9.52 17.53 -6.68
N THR A 90 -10.26 16.65 -7.39
CA THR A 90 -9.84 15.27 -7.63
C THR A 90 -8.58 15.20 -8.51
N ALA A 91 -8.47 16.00 -9.57
CA ALA A 91 -7.27 16.04 -10.41
C ALA A 91 -6.02 16.43 -9.57
N ARG A 92 -6.15 17.42 -8.68
CA ARG A 92 -5.07 17.82 -7.78
C ARG A 92 -4.71 16.73 -6.79
N MET A 93 -5.70 16.08 -6.17
CA MET A 93 -5.45 15.00 -5.19
C MET A 93 -4.85 13.75 -5.84
N ILE A 94 -5.30 13.38 -7.05
CA ILE A 94 -4.70 12.28 -7.84
C ILE A 94 -3.22 12.57 -8.13
N GLY A 95 -2.90 13.80 -8.57
CA GLY A 95 -1.51 14.17 -8.80
C GLY A 95 -0.64 14.13 -7.54
N GLN A 96 -1.21 14.44 -6.36
CA GLN A 96 -0.52 14.30 -5.08
C GLN A 96 -0.32 12.81 -4.71
N MET A 97 -1.36 12.00 -4.84
CA MET A 97 -1.34 10.56 -4.60
C MET A 97 -0.26 9.86 -5.43
N HIS A 98 -0.19 10.16 -6.74
CA HIS A 98 0.81 9.57 -7.62
C HIS A 98 2.24 9.91 -7.18
N ARG A 99 2.49 11.17 -6.76
CA ARG A 99 3.81 11.56 -6.23
C ARG A 99 4.16 10.82 -4.95
N ASP A 100 3.21 10.71 -4.02
CA ASP A 100 3.43 10.02 -2.75
C ASP A 100 3.72 8.53 -2.96
N PHE A 101 2.97 7.86 -3.85
CA PHE A 101 3.18 6.44 -4.14
C PHE A 101 4.46 6.17 -4.95
N ALA A 102 4.79 7.07 -5.89
CA ALA A 102 6.06 6.98 -6.61
C ALA A 102 7.26 7.18 -5.68
N ALA A 103 7.19 8.10 -4.72
CA ALA A 103 8.23 8.29 -3.70
C ALA A 103 8.44 7.01 -2.87
N LEU A 104 7.36 6.28 -2.52
CA LEU A 104 7.45 4.98 -1.84
C LEU A 104 7.96 3.85 -2.75
N GLY A 105 8.30 4.11 -4.01
CA GLY A 105 8.76 3.11 -4.97
C GLY A 105 7.69 2.09 -5.37
N ALA A 106 6.42 2.40 -5.19
CA ALA A 106 5.33 1.54 -5.62
C ALA A 106 5.20 1.53 -7.16
N LEU A 107 5.04 0.35 -7.74
CA LEU A 107 4.83 0.19 -9.18
C LEU A 107 3.46 0.77 -9.59
N ALA A 108 3.42 1.48 -10.69
CA ALA A 108 2.16 1.93 -11.26
C ALA A 108 1.24 0.73 -11.58
N PRO A 109 -0.08 0.80 -11.31
CA PRO A 109 -1.00 -0.28 -11.65
C PRO A 109 -1.07 -0.51 -13.16
N THR A 110 -1.53 -1.69 -13.58
CA THR A 110 -1.79 -1.98 -15.01
C THR A 110 -2.95 -1.14 -15.51
N HIS A 111 -3.99 -1.01 -14.69
CA HIS A 111 -5.14 -0.15 -14.93
C HIS A 111 -5.46 0.63 -13.64
N GLU A 112 -5.74 1.91 -13.78
CA GLU A 112 -6.15 2.78 -12.68
C GLU A 112 -7.46 3.50 -13.05
N PRO A 113 -8.59 2.77 -13.05
CA PRO A 113 -9.88 3.30 -13.48
C PRO A 113 -10.39 4.35 -12.48
N ARG A 114 -11.05 5.39 -12.99
CA ARG A 114 -11.80 6.35 -12.19
C ARG A 114 -13.25 5.95 -12.11
N ALA A 115 -13.87 6.09 -10.97
CA ALA A 115 -15.29 5.75 -10.79
C ALA A 115 -16.20 6.49 -11.77
N THR A 116 -15.92 7.77 -12.00
CA THR A 116 -16.70 8.62 -12.92
C THR A 116 -16.70 8.15 -14.39
N ASP A 117 -15.66 7.44 -14.81
CA ASP A 117 -15.55 6.89 -16.18
C ASP A 117 -16.37 5.59 -16.36
N TYR A 118 -16.87 4.97 -15.28
CA TYR A 118 -17.54 3.67 -15.28
C TYR A 118 -19.02 3.72 -14.88
N VAL A 119 -19.63 4.90 -14.83
CA VAL A 119 -21.06 5.07 -14.48
C VAL A 119 -22.00 4.22 -15.36
N PRO A 120 -21.80 4.12 -16.70
CA PRO A 120 -22.63 3.22 -17.52
C PRO A 120 -22.56 1.75 -17.10
N GLN A 121 -21.38 1.24 -16.71
CA GLN A 121 -21.18 -0.12 -16.24
C GLN A 121 -21.87 -0.34 -14.88
N MET A 122 -21.83 0.65 -14.00
CA MET A 122 -22.55 0.63 -12.71
C MET A 122 -24.06 0.56 -12.92
N LEU A 123 -24.61 1.40 -13.79
CA LEU A 123 -26.03 1.37 -14.14
C LEU A 123 -26.46 0.04 -14.77
N SER A 124 -25.62 -0.53 -15.63
CA SER A 124 -25.85 -1.88 -16.19
C SER A 124 -25.89 -2.96 -15.10
N LEU A 125 -24.97 -2.88 -14.12
CA LEU A 125 -24.95 -3.82 -13.00
C LEU A 125 -26.18 -3.69 -12.11
N ILE A 126 -26.61 -2.45 -11.82
CA ILE A 126 -27.87 -2.18 -11.08
C ILE A 126 -29.06 -2.79 -11.81
N GLY A 127 -29.17 -2.62 -13.12
CA GLY A 127 -30.22 -3.22 -13.93
C GLY A 127 -30.29 -4.74 -13.78
N LYS A 128 -29.13 -5.43 -13.88
CA LYS A 128 -29.04 -6.89 -13.65
C LYS A 128 -29.52 -7.30 -12.25
N LEU A 129 -29.19 -6.50 -11.23
CA LEU A 129 -29.63 -6.75 -9.85
C LEU A 129 -31.15 -6.56 -9.70
N GLN A 130 -31.72 -5.56 -10.37
CA GLN A 130 -33.18 -5.35 -10.40
C GLN A 130 -33.91 -6.50 -11.08
N ASP A 131 -33.43 -6.96 -12.25
CA ASP A 131 -34.00 -8.10 -12.99
C ASP A 131 -34.06 -9.38 -12.13
N LYS A 132 -33.11 -9.49 -11.19
CA LYS A 132 -33.04 -10.59 -10.22
C LYS A 132 -33.80 -10.31 -8.91
N GLY A 133 -34.42 -9.15 -8.78
CA GLY A 133 -35.17 -8.75 -7.58
C GLY A 133 -34.30 -8.44 -6.36
N LEU A 134 -32.95 -8.26 -6.59
CA LEU A 134 -31.97 -7.92 -5.55
C LEU A 134 -31.82 -6.40 -5.35
N ALA A 135 -32.32 -5.59 -6.25
CA ALA A 135 -32.34 -4.14 -6.13
C ALA A 135 -33.77 -3.61 -6.33
N TYR A 136 -34.08 -2.48 -5.69
CA TYR A 136 -35.39 -1.84 -5.78
C TYR A 136 -35.26 -0.31 -5.71
N PRO A 137 -36.13 0.45 -6.43
CA PRO A 137 -36.22 1.88 -6.29
C PRO A 137 -36.93 2.25 -4.98
N ALA A 138 -36.44 3.24 -4.28
CA ALA A 138 -37.04 3.82 -3.08
C ALA A 138 -37.88 5.06 -3.42
N GLY A 139 -38.76 5.47 -2.50
CA GLY A 139 -39.64 6.60 -2.71
C GLY A 139 -38.97 7.96 -2.79
N ASP A 140 -37.73 8.08 -2.37
CA ASP A 140 -36.88 9.27 -2.42
C ASP A 140 -36.05 9.37 -3.71
N GLY A 141 -36.17 8.40 -4.61
CA GLY A 141 -35.42 8.32 -5.88
C GLY A 141 -34.13 7.54 -5.81
N ASP A 142 -33.69 7.10 -4.64
CA ASP A 142 -32.55 6.18 -4.47
C ASP A 142 -32.88 4.80 -5.01
N VAL A 143 -31.85 4.04 -5.39
CA VAL A 143 -31.97 2.59 -5.65
C VAL A 143 -31.16 1.84 -4.61
N ASN A 144 -31.81 0.94 -3.88
CA ASN A 144 -31.21 0.19 -2.79
C ASN A 144 -31.03 -1.28 -3.15
N TYR A 145 -30.00 -1.91 -2.55
CA TYR A 145 -29.78 -3.34 -2.58
C TYR A 145 -30.55 -4.01 -1.43
N ALA A 146 -31.30 -5.06 -1.73
CA ALA A 146 -32.09 -5.83 -0.76
C ALA A 146 -31.24 -6.94 -0.10
N VAL A 147 -30.54 -6.60 0.97
CA VAL A 147 -29.52 -7.47 1.62
C VAL A 147 -30.08 -8.83 2.01
N ARG A 148 -31.27 -8.89 2.61
CA ARG A 148 -31.88 -10.17 3.05
C ARG A 148 -32.23 -11.13 1.91
N LYS A 149 -32.28 -10.64 0.67
CA LYS A 149 -32.53 -11.49 -0.50
C LYS A 149 -31.27 -12.16 -1.04
N PHE A 150 -30.07 -11.75 -0.58
CA PHE A 150 -28.82 -12.40 -0.97
C PHE A 150 -28.41 -13.47 0.04
N PRO A 151 -28.49 -14.76 -0.32
CA PRO A 151 -28.07 -15.85 0.56
C PRO A 151 -26.55 -15.76 0.85
N GLY A 152 -26.15 -15.80 2.11
CA GLY A 152 -24.77 -15.78 2.51
C GLY A 152 -24.17 -14.38 2.66
N TYR A 153 -24.98 -13.33 2.76
CA TYR A 153 -24.48 -12.02 3.20
C TYR A 153 -23.87 -12.12 4.60
N GLY A 154 -22.71 -11.51 4.80
CA GLY A 154 -21.95 -11.65 6.04
C GLY A 154 -20.87 -12.74 5.99
N LYS A 155 -20.72 -13.49 4.87
CA LYS A 155 -19.76 -14.59 4.77
C LYS A 155 -18.30 -14.15 4.85
N LEU A 156 -17.95 -12.94 4.38
CA LEU A 156 -16.58 -12.40 4.45
C LEU A 156 -16.27 -11.86 5.85
N SER A 157 -17.19 -11.07 6.41
CA SER A 157 -17.06 -10.54 7.78
C SER A 157 -17.19 -11.63 8.83
N GLY A 158 -17.84 -12.75 8.49
CA GLY A 158 -18.14 -13.86 9.39
C GLY A 158 -19.19 -13.52 10.46
N LYS A 159 -20.03 -12.52 10.18
CA LYS A 159 -21.09 -12.06 11.09
C LYS A 159 -22.46 -12.45 10.54
N SER A 160 -23.36 -12.81 11.44
CA SER A 160 -24.77 -13.00 11.12
C SER A 160 -25.44 -11.64 10.81
N LEU A 161 -26.55 -11.67 10.09
CA LEU A 161 -27.35 -10.46 9.81
C LEU A 161 -27.78 -9.74 11.08
N ASP A 162 -28.11 -10.46 12.15
CA ASP A 162 -28.52 -9.88 13.43
C ASP A 162 -27.36 -9.16 14.13
N GLU A 163 -26.15 -9.72 14.08
CA GLU A 163 -24.96 -9.06 14.61
C GLU A 163 -24.60 -7.80 13.81
N LEU A 164 -24.78 -7.84 12.49
CA LEU A 164 -24.55 -6.68 11.62
C LEU A 164 -25.57 -5.58 11.88
N GLN A 165 -26.83 -5.93 12.10
CA GLN A 165 -27.90 -4.98 12.43
C GLN A 165 -27.66 -4.33 13.80
N ALA A 166 -27.27 -5.09 14.80
CA ALA A 166 -26.93 -4.55 16.13
C ALA A 166 -25.73 -3.59 16.13
N GLY A 167 -24.80 -3.74 15.18
CA GLY A 167 -23.63 -2.87 14.99
C GLY A 167 -23.87 -1.65 14.09
N SER A 168 -25.02 -1.57 13.42
CA SER A 168 -25.33 -0.44 12.53
C SER A 168 -25.71 0.80 13.34
N ARG A 169 -24.89 1.85 13.24
CA ARG A 169 -25.13 3.18 13.85
C ARG A 169 -25.85 4.15 12.91
N VAL A 170 -26.49 3.65 11.87
CA VAL A 170 -27.12 4.48 10.85
C VAL A 170 -28.61 4.61 11.17
N ASP A 171 -29.10 5.83 11.26
CA ASP A 171 -30.55 6.09 11.25
C ASP A 171 -31.14 5.42 10.01
N VAL A 172 -32.22 4.64 10.22
CA VAL A 172 -32.89 3.95 9.13
C VAL A 172 -33.51 4.99 8.23
N ASP A 173 -32.94 5.18 7.05
CA ASP A 173 -33.53 6.04 6.03
C ASP A 173 -34.91 5.52 5.67
N ALA A 174 -35.93 6.38 5.70
CA ALA A 174 -37.33 6.01 5.52
C ALA A 174 -37.63 5.32 4.17
N GLY A 175 -36.70 5.38 3.22
CA GLY A 175 -36.78 4.73 1.91
C GLY A 175 -36.32 3.26 1.86
N LYS A 176 -35.69 2.73 2.93
CA LYS A 176 -35.17 1.35 2.96
C LYS A 176 -36.19 0.36 3.47
N HIS A 177 -36.24 -0.83 2.85
CA HIS A 177 -37.04 -1.94 3.30
C HIS A 177 -36.45 -2.63 4.55
N ASP A 178 -35.14 -2.66 4.68
CA ASP A 178 -34.40 -3.20 5.81
C ASP A 178 -33.23 -2.26 6.19
N PRO A 179 -32.91 -2.13 7.49
CA PRO A 179 -31.79 -1.30 7.95
C PRO A 179 -30.42 -1.65 7.34
N LEU A 180 -30.23 -2.91 6.93
CA LEU A 180 -29.00 -3.40 6.30
C LEU A 180 -28.90 -3.05 4.81
N ASP A 181 -30.02 -2.67 4.17
CA ASP A 181 -30.03 -2.33 2.76
C ASP A 181 -29.11 -1.12 2.51
N PHE A 182 -28.42 -1.14 1.39
CA PHE A 182 -27.45 -0.10 1.06
C PHE A 182 -27.70 0.47 -0.34
N VAL A 183 -27.31 1.73 -0.53
CA VAL A 183 -27.56 2.49 -1.74
C VAL A 183 -26.67 2.00 -2.88
N LEU A 184 -27.26 1.71 -4.03
CA LEU A 184 -26.62 1.42 -5.31
C LEU A 184 -26.56 2.66 -6.21
N TRP A 185 -27.66 3.45 -6.22
CA TRP A 185 -27.77 4.71 -6.93
C TRP A 185 -28.39 5.75 -5.99
N LYS A 186 -27.76 6.89 -5.86
CA LYS A 186 -28.16 7.97 -4.97
C LYS A 186 -28.75 9.11 -5.79
N ALA A 187 -30.02 9.40 -5.57
CA ALA A 187 -30.71 10.51 -6.25
C ALA A 187 -30.02 11.85 -5.97
N ALA A 188 -29.93 12.70 -6.98
CA ALA A 188 -29.39 14.03 -6.86
C ALA A 188 -30.22 14.89 -5.93
N LYS A 189 -29.58 15.65 -5.02
CA LYS A 189 -30.24 16.62 -4.15
C LYS A 189 -30.18 18.01 -4.76
N PRO A 190 -31.19 18.88 -4.54
CA PRO A 190 -31.24 20.21 -5.15
C PRO A 190 -30.01 21.10 -4.85
N ALA A 191 -29.30 20.85 -3.75
CA ALA A 191 -28.14 21.63 -3.34
C ALA A 191 -26.80 21.03 -3.84
N GLU A 192 -26.83 19.90 -4.54
CA GLU A 192 -25.61 19.25 -5.05
C GLU A 192 -25.18 19.89 -6.38
N PRO A 193 -23.85 20.03 -6.59
CA PRO A 193 -23.32 20.60 -7.83
C PRO A 193 -23.64 19.71 -9.05
N GLU A 194 -23.82 20.34 -10.22
CA GLU A 194 -24.14 19.61 -11.46
C GLU A 194 -23.06 18.60 -11.86
N ASP A 195 -21.80 18.87 -11.55
CA ASP A 195 -20.68 17.96 -11.82
C ASP A 195 -20.63 16.73 -10.89
N ALA A 196 -21.58 16.61 -9.94
CA ALA A 196 -21.79 15.45 -9.08
C ALA A 196 -22.94 14.55 -9.55
N GLN A 197 -23.52 14.80 -10.74
CA GLN A 197 -24.75 14.16 -11.18
C GLN A 197 -24.60 13.56 -12.57
N TRP A 198 -25.14 12.36 -12.76
CA TRP A 198 -25.21 11.66 -14.04
C TRP A 198 -26.67 11.33 -14.37
N PRO A 199 -27.04 11.35 -15.65
CA PRO A 199 -28.33 10.87 -16.07
C PRO A 199 -28.43 9.33 -15.86
N SER A 200 -29.61 8.88 -15.43
CA SER A 200 -29.88 7.46 -15.25
C SER A 200 -31.36 7.14 -15.51
N PRO A 201 -31.72 5.84 -15.68
CA PRO A 201 -33.11 5.41 -15.73
C PRO A 201 -33.92 5.73 -14.45
N TYR A 202 -33.22 6.06 -13.36
CA TYR A 202 -33.79 6.37 -12.04
C TYR A 202 -33.89 7.87 -11.78
N GLY A 203 -33.49 8.70 -12.74
CA GLY A 203 -33.34 10.13 -12.60
C GLY A 203 -31.88 10.56 -12.41
N PRO A 204 -31.61 11.91 -12.37
CA PRO A 204 -30.28 12.41 -12.09
C PRO A 204 -29.78 11.93 -10.73
N GLY A 205 -28.48 11.57 -10.67
CA GLY A 205 -27.90 11.07 -9.42
C GLY A 205 -26.46 10.63 -9.60
N ARG A 206 -25.97 9.84 -8.64
CA ARG A 206 -24.63 9.29 -8.65
C ARG A 206 -24.59 7.86 -8.11
N PRO A 207 -23.54 7.07 -8.42
CA PRO A 207 -23.40 5.72 -7.87
C PRO A 207 -23.21 5.77 -6.34
N GLY A 208 -23.67 4.72 -5.67
CA GLY A 208 -23.28 4.39 -4.32
C GLY A 208 -21.81 3.91 -4.30
N TRP A 209 -21.13 4.09 -3.18
CA TRP A 209 -19.69 3.78 -3.07
C TRP A 209 -19.32 2.31 -3.41
N HIS A 210 -20.17 1.37 -3.07
CA HIS A 210 -19.85 -0.06 -3.20
C HIS A 210 -19.96 -0.58 -4.63
N ILE A 211 -20.86 -0.02 -5.46
CA ILE A 211 -21.09 -0.47 -6.84
C ILE A 211 -19.91 -0.12 -7.76
N GLU A 212 -19.11 0.88 -7.39
CA GLU A 212 -17.96 1.33 -8.17
C GLU A 212 -16.98 0.20 -8.43
N CYS A 213 -16.46 -0.41 -7.35
CA CYS A 213 -15.46 -1.47 -7.44
C CYS A 213 -16.03 -2.74 -8.08
N SER A 214 -17.30 -3.09 -7.81
CA SER A 214 -17.96 -4.21 -8.45
C SER A 214 -18.06 -4.05 -9.97
N ALA A 215 -18.40 -2.86 -10.45
CA ALA A 215 -18.51 -2.59 -11.88
C ALA A 215 -17.14 -2.48 -12.57
N MET A 216 -16.18 -1.77 -11.96
CA MET A 216 -14.85 -1.59 -12.52
C MET A 216 -14.06 -2.90 -12.58
N SER A 217 -14.10 -3.70 -11.52
CA SER A 217 -13.42 -5.01 -11.49
C SER A 217 -14.01 -5.96 -12.53
N CYS A 218 -15.34 -6.02 -12.64
CA CYS A 218 -16.01 -6.84 -13.66
C CYS A 218 -15.63 -6.40 -15.08
N ALA A 219 -15.60 -5.10 -15.35
CA ALA A 219 -15.28 -4.57 -16.69
C ALA A 219 -13.83 -4.85 -17.10
N LEU A 220 -12.88 -4.82 -16.16
CA LEU A 220 -11.45 -4.92 -16.44
C LEU A 220 -10.88 -6.34 -16.27
N LEU A 221 -11.42 -7.11 -15.33
CA LEU A 221 -10.91 -8.44 -14.95
C LEU A 221 -11.90 -9.56 -15.25
N GLY A 222 -13.13 -9.23 -15.64
CA GLY A 222 -14.21 -10.20 -15.83
C GLY A 222 -15.01 -10.46 -14.54
N GLU A 223 -16.07 -11.26 -14.68
CA GLU A 223 -17.03 -11.54 -13.60
C GLU A 223 -16.44 -12.34 -12.43
N SER A 224 -15.31 -13.04 -12.68
CA SER A 224 -14.50 -13.73 -11.66
C SER A 224 -13.03 -13.52 -11.94
N PHE A 225 -12.25 -13.23 -10.90
CA PHE A 225 -10.79 -13.01 -10.98
C PHE A 225 -10.06 -13.62 -9.78
N ASP A 226 -8.72 -13.52 -9.73
CA ASP A 226 -7.93 -14.33 -8.80
C ASP A 226 -7.89 -13.75 -7.40
N ILE A 227 -7.53 -12.45 -7.25
CA ILE A 227 -7.29 -11.82 -5.95
C ILE A 227 -8.05 -10.51 -5.87
N HIS A 228 -8.84 -10.34 -4.80
CA HIS A 228 -9.39 -9.06 -4.37
C HIS A 228 -8.73 -8.62 -3.07
N GLY A 229 -8.21 -7.40 -3.02
CA GLY A 229 -7.46 -6.90 -1.88
C GLY A 229 -7.87 -5.51 -1.40
N GLY A 230 -7.48 -5.20 -0.15
CA GLY A 230 -7.69 -3.88 0.46
C GLY A 230 -7.29 -3.84 1.92
N GLY A 231 -7.58 -2.73 2.60
CA GLY A 231 -7.43 -2.62 4.05
C GLY A 231 -8.42 -3.50 4.81
N ALA A 232 -8.07 -3.91 6.03
CA ALA A 232 -8.96 -4.72 6.87
C ALA A 232 -10.28 -4.00 7.23
N ASP A 233 -10.30 -2.67 7.17
CA ASP A 233 -11.50 -1.85 7.34
C ASP A 233 -12.51 -1.97 6.18
N LEU A 234 -12.05 -2.42 5.01
CA LEU A 234 -12.90 -2.64 3.85
C LEU A 234 -13.64 -3.98 3.88
N GLN A 235 -13.24 -4.94 4.73
CA GLN A 235 -13.93 -6.23 4.83
C GLN A 235 -15.43 -6.04 5.01
N PHE A 236 -15.82 -5.09 5.89
CA PHE A 236 -17.20 -4.74 6.12
C PHE A 236 -17.34 -3.22 6.33
N PRO A 237 -18.30 -2.56 5.66
CA PRO A 237 -19.29 -3.14 4.76
C PRO A 237 -18.86 -3.29 3.30
N HIS A 238 -17.74 -2.69 2.87
CA HIS A 238 -17.42 -2.45 1.45
C HIS A 238 -17.29 -3.76 0.64
N HIS A 239 -16.35 -4.62 0.98
CA HIS A 239 -16.11 -5.87 0.25
C HIS A 239 -17.27 -6.88 0.40
N GLU A 240 -17.95 -6.90 1.56
CA GLU A 240 -19.14 -7.71 1.74
C GLU A 240 -20.24 -7.27 0.76
N ASN A 241 -20.44 -5.96 0.58
CA ASN A 241 -21.39 -5.40 -0.36
C ASN A 241 -20.99 -5.65 -1.82
N GLU A 242 -19.69 -5.61 -2.13
CA GLU A 242 -19.21 -5.98 -3.47
C GLU A 242 -19.48 -7.44 -3.81
N ILE A 243 -19.29 -8.35 -2.84
CA ILE A 243 -19.67 -9.76 -2.99
C ILE A 243 -21.15 -9.87 -3.32
N ALA A 244 -22.00 -9.22 -2.53
CA ALA A 244 -23.46 -9.27 -2.73
C ALA A 244 -23.85 -8.74 -4.12
N GLN A 245 -23.26 -7.63 -4.56
CA GLN A 245 -23.50 -7.04 -5.88
C GLN A 245 -23.02 -7.95 -7.01
N SER A 246 -21.77 -8.37 -6.98
CA SER A 246 -21.16 -9.11 -8.08
C SER A 246 -21.71 -10.54 -8.18
N GLU A 247 -21.76 -11.27 -7.06
CA GLU A 247 -22.29 -12.63 -7.04
C GLU A 247 -23.81 -12.64 -7.22
N GLY A 248 -24.52 -11.65 -6.69
CA GLY A 248 -25.95 -11.47 -6.95
C GLY A 248 -26.24 -11.27 -8.44
N ALA A 249 -25.47 -10.43 -9.10
CA ALA A 249 -25.65 -10.16 -10.53
C ALA A 249 -25.21 -11.32 -11.45
N HIS A 250 -24.13 -12.02 -11.13
CA HIS A 250 -23.52 -12.99 -12.05
C HIS A 250 -23.73 -14.46 -11.64
N GLY A 251 -24.12 -14.73 -10.38
CA GLY A 251 -24.38 -16.09 -9.88
C GLY A 251 -23.14 -16.97 -9.72
N LYS A 252 -21.97 -16.34 -9.59
CA LYS A 252 -20.67 -17.01 -9.39
C LYS A 252 -19.74 -16.18 -8.50
N PRO A 253 -18.73 -16.79 -7.85
CA PRO A 253 -17.79 -16.07 -7.00
C PRO A 253 -17.11 -14.91 -7.72
N MET A 254 -17.03 -13.74 -7.07
CA MET A 254 -16.35 -12.54 -7.59
C MET A 254 -14.84 -12.72 -7.62
N ALA A 255 -14.26 -13.19 -6.54
CA ALA A 255 -12.81 -13.43 -6.42
C ALA A 255 -12.54 -14.81 -5.80
N ARG A 256 -11.41 -15.42 -6.18
CA ARG A 256 -10.97 -16.70 -5.61
C ARG A 256 -10.36 -16.51 -4.23
N LEU A 257 -9.64 -15.41 -4.01
CA LEU A 257 -8.96 -15.08 -2.77
C LEU A 257 -9.25 -13.64 -2.36
N TRP A 258 -9.50 -13.44 -1.09
CA TRP A 258 -9.69 -12.14 -0.46
C TRP A 258 -8.52 -11.84 0.47
N MET A 259 -7.76 -10.80 0.16
CA MET A 259 -6.57 -10.42 0.92
C MET A 259 -6.77 -9.07 1.61
N HIS A 260 -6.46 -9.02 2.92
CA HIS A 260 -6.59 -7.77 3.67
C HIS A 260 -5.32 -7.45 4.44
N ASN A 261 -4.82 -6.24 4.28
CA ASN A 261 -3.71 -5.75 5.10
C ASN A 261 -4.21 -5.22 6.44
N GLY A 262 -3.41 -5.45 7.50
CA GLY A 262 -3.70 -4.99 8.85
C GLY A 262 -3.75 -3.47 8.98
N PHE A 263 -4.42 -3.01 10.03
CA PHE A 263 -4.56 -1.59 10.38
C PHE A 263 -3.21 -0.92 10.70
N VAL A 264 -3.18 0.39 10.59
CA VAL A 264 -2.12 1.22 11.17
C VAL A 264 -2.65 1.84 12.48
N ASN A 265 -1.94 1.56 13.56
CA ASN A 265 -2.10 2.24 14.83
C ASN A 265 -1.00 3.31 14.99
N VAL A 266 -1.27 4.32 15.77
CA VAL A 266 -0.29 5.34 16.18
C VAL A 266 -0.20 5.27 17.70
N ASP A 267 0.98 4.98 18.23
CA ASP A 267 1.21 4.79 19.67
C ASP A 267 0.19 3.83 20.33
N ASN A 268 -0.07 2.71 19.64
CA ASN A 268 -1.04 1.67 20.02
C ASN A 268 -2.52 2.08 19.98
N GLU A 269 -2.84 3.27 19.49
CA GLU A 269 -4.23 3.71 19.29
C GLU A 269 -4.58 3.74 17.80
N LYS A 270 -5.85 3.50 17.47
CA LYS A 270 -6.32 3.57 16.08
C LYS A 270 -6.10 4.99 15.54
N MET A 271 -5.43 5.09 14.38
CA MET A 271 -5.23 6.37 13.70
C MET A 271 -6.58 6.98 13.29
N SER A 272 -6.83 8.24 13.68
CA SER A 272 -8.01 9.00 13.25
C SER A 272 -7.76 10.51 13.27
N LYS A 273 -8.45 11.24 12.37
CA LYS A 273 -8.38 12.71 12.35
C LYS A 273 -8.92 13.36 13.63
N SER A 274 -9.92 12.73 14.26
CA SER A 274 -10.55 13.26 15.48
C SER A 274 -9.65 13.15 16.70
N LEU A 275 -8.71 12.22 16.72
CA LEU A 275 -7.72 12.04 17.80
C LEU A 275 -6.45 12.88 17.61
N GLY A 276 -6.31 13.57 16.46
CA GLY A 276 -5.10 14.35 16.15
C GLY A 276 -3.85 13.52 15.91
N ASN A 277 -3.98 12.18 15.82
CA ASN A 277 -2.89 11.24 15.56
C ASN A 277 -2.85 10.78 14.08
N PHE A 278 -3.21 11.68 13.17
CA PHE A 278 -3.30 11.43 11.73
C PHE A 278 -2.06 12.01 11.03
N PHE A 279 -1.29 11.16 10.36
CA PHE A 279 -0.08 11.53 9.63
C PHE A 279 -0.24 11.26 8.15
N THR A 280 0.00 12.29 7.33
CA THR A 280 0.11 12.11 5.88
C THR A 280 1.45 11.47 5.53
N ILE A 281 1.54 10.86 4.34
CA ILE A 281 2.83 10.34 3.84
C ILE A 281 3.86 11.47 3.79
N ARG A 282 3.45 12.70 3.42
CA ARG A 282 4.34 13.86 3.32
C ARG A 282 4.89 14.30 4.65
N ASP A 283 4.05 14.35 5.69
CA ASP A 283 4.51 14.70 7.05
C ASP A 283 5.65 13.76 7.48
N VAL A 284 5.53 12.47 7.15
CA VAL A 284 6.59 11.49 7.43
C VAL A 284 7.82 11.71 6.55
N LEU A 285 7.62 12.02 5.26
CA LEU A 285 8.73 12.25 4.32
C LEU A 285 9.50 13.55 4.56
N GLU A 286 8.97 14.48 5.37
CA GLU A 286 9.72 15.65 5.84
C GLU A 286 10.83 15.27 6.83
N GLN A 287 10.68 14.14 7.54
CA GLN A 287 11.60 13.71 8.59
C GLN A 287 12.40 12.45 8.22
N PHE A 288 11.82 11.59 7.40
CA PHE A 288 12.40 10.30 7.01
C PHE A 288 12.40 10.15 5.51
N ASP A 289 13.40 9.46 4.97
CA ASP A 289 13.41 9.07 3.57
C ASP A 289 12.32 8.02 3.27
N ALA A 290 11.87 8.00 2.02
CA ALA A 290 10.74 7.14 1.60
C ALA A 290 11.06 5.64 1.70
N GLU A 291 12.32 5.24 1.52
CA GLU A 291 12.73 3.84 1.64
C GLU A 291 12.71 3.39 3.10
N THR A 292 13.04 4.27 4.04
CA THR A 292 12.86 4.01 5.48
C THR A 292 11.40 3.74 5.81
N LEU A 293 10.46 4.56 5.31
CA LEU A 293 9.03 4.32 5.51
C LEU A 293 8.58 3.00 4.85
N ARG A 294 9.05 2.72 3.63
CA ARG A 294 8.79 1.45 2.96
C ARG A 294 9.33 0.26 3.75
N PHE A 295 10.57 0.33 4.21
CA PHE A 295 11.19 -0.73 5.02
C PHE A 295 10.46 -0.95 6.34
N PHE A 296 10.06 0.14 7.03
CA PHE A 296 9.23 0.07 8.23
C PHE A 296 7.94 -0.71 7.98
N ILE A 297 7.28 -0.49 6.83
CA ILE A 297 6.08 -1.22 6.45
C ILE A 297 6.39 -2.69 6.14
N VAL A 298 7.43 -2.96 5.35
CA VAL A 298 7.76 -4.29 4.83
C VAL A 298 8.25 -5.23 5.92
N ARG A 299 8.95 -4.73 6.95
CA ARG A 299 9.43 -5.57 8.06
C ARG A 299 8.33 -6.13 8.96
N THR A 300 7.08 -5.70 8.76
CA THR A 300 5.90 -6.22 9.46
C THR A 300 5.02 -6.98 8.47
N HIS A 301 4.62 -8.22 8.82
CA HIS A 301 3.75 -9.03 7.98
C HIS A 301 2.50 -8.24 7.55
N TYR A 302 2.09 -8.34 6.27
CA TYR A 302 1.03 -7.47 5.72
C TYR A 302 -0.30 -7.56 6.49
N ARG A 303 -0.66 -8.74 7.04
CA ARG A 303 -1.90 -8.93 7.81
C ARG A 303 -1.81 -8.42 9.25
N SER A 304 -0.61 -8.26 9.80
CA SER A 304 -0.45 -7.80 11.18
C SER A 304 -0.73 -6.30 11.30
N PRO A 305 -1.29 -5.84 12.43
CA PRO A 305 -1.34 -4.42 12.71
C PRO A 305 0.07 -3.81 12.70
N LEU A 306 0.19 -2.60 12.13
CA LEU A 306 1.43 -1.83 12.10
C LEU A 306 1.31 -0.69 13.12
N ASN A 307 2.18 -0.67 14.11
CA ASN A 307 2.22 0.42 15.09
C ASN A 307 3.25 1.47 14.68
N TYR A 308 2.78 2.63 14.28
CA TYR A 308 3.59 3.77 13.89
C TYR A 308 4.04 4.57 15.11
N SER A 309 5.31 4.93 15.16
CA SER A 309 5.89 6.00 15.96
C SER A 309 7.22 6.43 15.35
N ASP A 310 7.68 7.64 15.67
CA ASP A 310 8.98 8.13 15.19
C ASP A 310 10.14 7.24 15.66
N ALA A 311 10.05 6.71 16.89
CA ALA A 311 11.03 5.75 17.39
C ALA A 311 11.12 4.47 16.55
N HIS A 312 9.99 3.94 16.10
CA HIS A 312 9.95 2.77 15.22
C HIS A 312 10.51 3.07 13.82
N LEU A 313 10.30 4.29 13.30
CA LEU A 313 10.90 4.72 12.03
C LEU A 313 12.42 4.92 12.16
N GLN A 314 12.90 5.50 13.25
CA GLN A 314 14.33 5.62 13.52
C GLN A 314 15.00 4.25 13.64
N ASP A 315 14.39 3.29 14.33
CA ASP A 315 14.87 1.91 14.39
C ASP A 315 14.89 1.25 12.99
N ALA A 316 13.83 1.47 12.18
CA ALA A 316 13.79 1.00 10.80
C ALA A 316 14.92 1.60 9.95
N ARG A 317 15.18 2.93 10.08
CA ARG A 317 16.29 3.61 9.40
C ARG A 317 17.64 3.04 9.81
N GLY A 318 17.84 2.82 11.12
CA GLY A 318 19.07 2.22 11.63
C GLY A 318 19.29 0.79 11.11
N ALA A 319 18.25 0.01 10.99
CA ALA A 319 18.30 -1.33 10.40
C ALA A 319 18.61 -1.30 8.90
N LEU A 320 17.92 -0.44 8.12
CA LEU A 320 18.17 -0.27 6.68
C LEU A 320 19.59 0.27 6.41
N LYS A 321 20.09 1.19 7.26
CA LYS A 321 21.44 1.72 7.21
C LYS A 321 22.50 0.61 7.30
N ARG A 322 22.28 -0.44 8.10
CA ARG A 322 23.21 -1.58 8.17
C ARG A 322 23.31 -2.34 6.85
N LEU A 323 22.20 -2.52 6.13
CA LEU A 323 22.18 -3.16 4.82
C LEU A 323 22.92 -2.31 3.78
N TYR A 324 22.69 -1.00 3.75
CA TYR A 324 23.39 -0.08 2.87
C TYR A 324 24.91 0.02 3.19
N THR A 325 25.28 -0.02 4.48
CA THR A 325 26.69 -0.09 4.89
C THR A 325 27.38 -1.34 4.32
N THR A 326 26.68 -2.47 4.25
CA THR A 326 27.21 -3.68 3.61
C THR A 326 27.45 -3.45 2.11
N LEU A 327 26.46 -2.89 1.39
CA LEU A 327 26.56 -2.62 -0.04
C LEU A 327 27.63 -1.58 -0.38
N GLN A 328 27.90 -0.63 0.53
CA GLN A 328 29.02 0.32 0.39
C GLN A 328 30.37 -0.37 0.60
N ALA A 329 30.48 -1.23 1.64
CA ALA A 329 31.72 -1.89 2.00
C ALA A 329 32.10 -3.03 1.03
N VAL A 330 31.10 -3.64 0.40
CA VAL A 330 31.24 -4.74 -0.57
C VAL A 330 30.41 -4.36 -1.80
N PRO A 331 31.01 -3.66 -2.79
CA PRO A 331 30.29 -3.26 -4.00
C PRO A 331 29.64 -4.46 -4.67
N PRO A 332 28.31 -4.38 -4.93
CA PRO A 332 27.53 -5.50 -5.43
C PRO A 332 27.86 -5.83 -6.89
N ALA A 333 28.03 -7.10 -7.23
CA ALA A 333 28.01 -7.54 -8.62
C ALA A 333 26.62 -7.26 -9.22
N SER A 334 26.56 -6.91 -10.50
CA SER A 334 25.29 -6.74 -11.21
C SER A 334 24.55 -8.08 -11.27
N MET A 335 23.31 -8.11 -10.79
CA MET A 335 22.49 -9.31 -10.80
C MET A 335 21.04 -8.93 -11.15
N ALA A 336 20.55 -9.46 -12.26
CA ALA A 336 19.14 -9.33 -12.61
C ALA A 336 18.28 -10.27 -11.74
N PRO A 337 17.02 -9.93 -11.43
CA PRO A 337 16.13 -10.80 -10.64
C PRO A 337 16.00 -12.23 -11.20
N GLN A 338 16.05 -12.40 -12.52
CA GLN A 338 15.97 -13.69 -13.20
C GLN A 338 17.24 -14.54 -13.02
N ALA A 339 18.35 -13.93 -12.62
CA ALA A 339 19.63 -14.60 -12.38
C ALA A 339 19.84 -15.01 -10.91
N ILE A 340 18.83 -14.83 -10.06
CA ILE A 340 18.90 -15.25 -8.65
C ILE A 340 19.06 -16.77 -8.58
N ASP A 341 20.16 -17.22 -7.97
CA ASP A 341 20.34 -18.64 -7.63
C ASP A 341 19.52 -19.00 -6.40
N TRP A 342 18.38 -19.61 -6.62
CA TRP A 342 17.49 -20.05 -5.55
C TRP A 342 18.02 -21.26 -4.76
N ALA A 343 19.16 -21.87 -5.16
CA ALA A 343 19.86 -22.87 -4.38
C ALA A 343 20.76 -22.27 -3.29
N HIS A 344 21.10 -20.97 -3.39
CA HIS A 344 21.81 -20.27 -2.32
C HIS A 344 20.99 -20.30 -1.02
N PRO A 345 21.58 -20.68 0.15
CA PRO A 345 20.82 -20.90 1.38
C PRO A 345 19.91 -19.74 1.78
N GLN A 346 20.40 -18.50 1.70
CA GLN A 346 19.60 -17.31 2.08
C GLN A 346 18.55 -16.97 1.03
N ALA A 347 18.82 -17.23 -0.26
CA ALA A 347 17.80 -17.05 -1.31
C ALA A 347 16.69 -18.10 -1.18
N ALA A 348 17.03 -19.36 -0.88
CA ALA A 348 16.06 -20.42 -0.62
C ALA A 348 15.17 -20.08 0.60
N ARG A 349 15.77 -19.56 1.67
CA ARG A 349 15.06 -19.13 2.87
C ARG A 349 14.15 -17.92 2.60
N PHE A 350 14.63 -16.93 1.87
CA PHE A 350 13.83 -15.80 1.40
C PHE A 350 12.63 -16.27 0.58
N LYS A 351 12.86 -17.16 -0.39
CA LYS A 351 11.79 -17.72 -1.22
C LYS A 351 10.77 -18.49 -0.38
N ALA A 352 11.21 -19.33 0.54
CA ALA A 352 10.31 -20.09 1.40
C ALA A 352 9.43 -19.18 2.25
N ALA A 353 9.98 -18.08 2.78
CA ALA A 353 9.23 -17.07 3.52
C ALA A 353 8.18 -16.37 2.64
N MET A 354 8.58 -15.94 1.45
CA MET A 354 7.68 -15.26 0.53
C MET A 354 6.60 -16.17 -0.06
N ASP A 355 6.88 -17.47 -0.23
CA ASP A 355 5.91 -18.48 -0.66
C ASP A 355 4.89 -18.84 0.44
N GLU A 356 5.16 -18.45 1.67
CA GLU A 356 4.27 -18.65 2.82
C GLU A 356 3.59 -17.33 3.19
N ASP A 357 2.49 -17.02 2.48
CA ASP A 357 1.67 -15.84 2.72
C ASP A 357 2.44 -14.51 2.72
N PHE A 358 3.43 -14.40 1.83
CA PHE A 358 4.27 -13.21 1.72
C PHE A 358 4.95 -12.83 3.04
N GLY A 359 5.58 -13.79 3.70
CA GLY A 359 6.26 -13.66 5.00
C GLY A 359 7.46 -12.72 4.95
N THR A 360 7.22 -11.43 4.80
CA THR A 360 8.26 -10.40 4.68
C THR A 360 9.16 -10.27 5.90
N PRO A 361 8.72 -10.49 7.18
CA PRO A 361 9.64 -10.45 8.30
C PRO A 361 10.77 -11.47 8.19
N GLU A 362 10.47 -12.71 7.82
CA GLU A 362 11.44 -13.80 7.65
C GLU A 362 12.30 -13.57 6.40
N ALA A 363 11.71 -13.01 5.33
CA ALA A 363 12.44 -12.59 4.15
C ALA A 363 13.47 -11.50 4.47
N VAL A 364 13.10 -10.50 5.26
CA VAL A 364 14.00 -9.44 5.75
C VAL A 364 15.10 -10.03 6.65
N ALA A 365 14.78 -11.00 7.50
CA ALA A 365 15.80 -11.69 8.30
C ALA A 365 16.86 -12.38 7.41
N ALA A 366 16.44 -13.03 6.32
CA ALA A 366 17.37 -13.64 5.35
C ALA A 366 18.28 -12.57 4.68
N LEU A 367 17.79 -11.36 4.43
CA LEU A 367 18.63 -10.25 3.93
C LEU A 367 19.72 -9.85 4.93
N PHE A 368 19.45 -9.80 6.23
CA PHE A 368 20.43 -9.47 7.24
C PHE A 368 21.51 -10.58 7.40
N ASP A 369 21.10 -11.84 7.33
CA ASP A 369 22.04 -12.96 7.37
C ASP A 369 22.95 -12.93 6.12
N LEU A 370 22.38 -12.69 4.94
CA LEU A 370 23.15 -12.53 3.70
C LEU A 370 24.10 -11.32 3.75
N ALA A 371 23.68 -10.20 4.32
CA ALA A 371 24.55 -9.04 4.52
C ALA A 371 25.74 -9.39 5.45
N SER A 372 25.50 -10.18 6.49
CA SER A 372 26.56 -10.66 7.40
C SER A 372 27.53 -11.61 6.67
N GLU A 373 27.03 -12.48 5.81
CA GLU A 373 27.84 -13.34 4.96
C GLU A 373 28.69 -12.54 3.97
N ALA A 374 28.09 -11.60 3.24
CA ALA A 374 28.79 -10.71 2.30
C ALA A 374 29.92 -9.91 2.97
N ASN A 375 29.67 -9.37 4.16
CA ASN A 375 30.67 -8.66 4.93
C ASN A 375 31.87 -9.54 5.34
N ARG A 376 31.60 -10.79 5.72
CA ARG A 376 32.62 -11.77 6.13
C ARG A 376 33.43 -12.28 4.93
N SER A 377 32.74 -12.66 3.86
CA SER A 377 33.34 -13.24 2.65
C SER A 377 33.97 -12.21 1.71
N ARG A 378 33.56 -10.94 1.82
CA ARG A 378 33.85 -9.88 0.86
C ARG A 378 33.38 -10.21 -0.56
N SER A 379 32.35 -11.05 -0.68
CA SER A 379 31.82 -11.54 -1.94
C SER A 379 30.94 -10.50 -2.62
N ALA A 380 31.38 -9.99 -3.77
CA ALA A 380 30.54 -9.12 -4.61
C ALA A 380 29.28 -9.83 -5.12
N GLN A 381 29.31 -11.16 -5.24
CA GLN A 381 28.15 -11.96 -5.65
C GLN A 381 27.10 -12.01 -4.53
N ASP A 382 27.51 -12.20 -3.26
CA ASP A 382 26.58 -12.17 -2.13
C ASP A 382 25.96 -10.77 -1.95
N ALA A 383 26.76 -9.72 -2.12
CA ALA A 383 26.24 -8.33 -2.13
C ALA A 383 25.29 -8.07 -3.31
N GLY A 384 25.57 -8.63 -4.49
CA GLY A 384 24.69 -8.61 -5.66
C GLY A 384 23.37 -9.33 -5.39
N LEU A 385 23.43 -10.51 -4.76
CA LEU A 385 22.24 -11.27 -4.35
C LEU A 385 21.42 -10.48 -3.30
N LEU A 386 22.08 -9.86 -2.30
CA LEU A 386 21.42 -9.00 -1.32
C LEU A 386 20.63 -7.88 -1.99
N LYS A 387 21.25 -7.17 -2.93
CA LYS A 387 20.60 -6.09 -3.70
C LYS A 387 19.44 -6.60 -4.54
N ALA A 388 19.60 -7.75 -5.20
CA ALA A 388 18.58 -8.37 -6.04
C ALA A 388 17.36 -8.81 -5.21
N LEU A 389 17.57 -9.53 -4.10
CA LEU A 389 16.49 -9.94 -3.19
C LEU A 389 15.79 -8.73 -2.55
N GLY A 390 16.57 -7.71 -2.12
CA GLY A 390 15.99 -6.44 -1.64
C GLY A 390 15.09 -5.79 -2.67
N GLY A 391 15.45 -5.83 -3.97
CA GLY A 391 14.66 -5.31 -5.08
C GLY A 391 13.28 -5.97 -5.22
N LEU A 392 13.14 -7.24 -4.86
CA LEU A 392 11.84 -7.93 -4.83
C LEU A 392 10.90 -7.38 -3.76
N LEU A 393 11.45 -6.73 -2.74
CA LEU A 393 10.71 -5.99 -1.73
C LEU A 393 10.64 -4.48 -2.04
N GLY A 394 11.27 -4.04 -3.15
CA GLY A 394 11.39 -2.63 -3.53
C GLY A 394 12.38 -1.86 -2.66
N LEU A 395 13.40 -2.53 -2.13
CA LEU A 395 14.44 -2.01 -1.24
C LEU A 395 15.83 -2.11 -1.89
N LEU A 396 16.81 -1.37 -1.37
CA LEU A 396 18.24 -1.46 -1.68
C LEU A 396 18.60 -1.13 -3.14
N GLN A 397 17.76 -0.35 -3.82
CA GLN A 397 18.02 0.02 -5.22
C GLN A 397 18.72 1.35 -5.37
N GLY A 398 18.75 2.19 -4.31
CA GLY A 398 19.45 3.45 -4.26
C GLY A 398 20.98 3.33 -4.24
N ASP A 399 21.64 4.46 -4.39
CA ASP A 399 23.10 4.56 -4.18
C ASP A 399 23.41 4.47 -2.68
N PRO A 400 24.29 3.56 -2.24
CA PRO A 400 24.61 3.38 -0.84
C PRO A 400 25.21 4.62 -0.17
N GLN A 401 26.08 5.35 -0.86
CA GLN A 401 26.70 6.55 -0.31
C GLN A 401 25.67 7.65 -0.13
N ALA A 402 24.82 7.89 -1.14
CA ALA A 402 23.76 8.89 -1.05
C ALA A 402 22.79 8.58 0.10
N PHE A 403 22.40 7.30 0.29
CA PHE A 403 21.54 6.90 1.40
C PHE A 403 22.19 7.15 2.77
N LEU A 404 23.45 6.76 2.93
CA LEU A 404 24.19 6.88 4.20
C LEU A 404 24.50 8.33 4.57
N GLN A 405 24.58 9.22 3.57
CA GLN A 405 24.85 10.66 3.75
C GLN A 405 23.57 11.51 3.82
N ALA A 406 22.41 10.93 3.56
CA ALA A 406 21.15 11.66 3.58
C ALA A 406 20.81 12.17 4.99
N GLY A 407 20.28 13.40 5.06
CA GLY A 407 19.85 14.04 6.32
C GLY A 407 20.97 14.74 7.09
N SER A 408 22.15 14.94 6.47
CA SER A 408 23.21 15.78 7.02
C SER A 408 22.76 17.25 7.14
N ALA A 409 23.02 17.87 8.28
CA ALA A 409 22.76 19.29 8.51
C ALA A 409 23.81 20.22 7.83
N LEU A 410 24.97 19.66 7.46
CA LEU A 410 26.04 20.38 6.78
C LEU A 410 26.07 20.02 5.30
N ASP A 411 26.47 20.98 4.46
CA ASP A 411 26.70 20.68 3.06
C ASP A 411 27.98 19.82 2.86
N GLU A 412 28.02 19.07 1.77
CA GLU A 412 29.08 18.12 1.49
C GLU A 412 30.46 18.81 1.40
N ALA A 413 30.54 20.02 0.85
CA ALA A 413 31.79 20.78 0.72
C ALA A 413 32.34 21.20 2.09
N ALA A 414 31.46 21.61 3.02
CA ALA A 414 31.87 21.95 4.37
C ALA A 414 32.36 20.71 5.14
N ILE A 415 31.69 19.54 4.97
CA ILE A 415 32.14 18.29 5.58
C ILE A 415 33.50 17.89 5.02
N GLN A 416 33.68 17.94 3.69
CA GLN A 416 34.93 17.58 3.03
C GLN A 416 36.10 18.47 3.49
N ALA A 417 35.90 19.78 3.58
CA ALA A 417 36.90 20.70 4.10
C ALA A 417 37.34 20.35 5.54
N ARG A 418 36.39 19.91 6.41
CA ARG A 418 36.72 19.48 7.77
C ARG A 418 37.44 18.14 7.80
N ILE A 419 37.15 17.21 6.90
CA ILE A 419 37.88 15.93 6.74
C ILE A 419 39.33 16.21 6.32
N GLU A 420 39.55 17.13 5.36
CA GLU A 420 40.87 17.52 4.92
C GLU A 420 41.67 18.24 6.04
N ALA A 421 41.05 19.14 6.79
CA ALA A 421 41.64 19.77 7.94
C ALA A 421 42.08 18.75 9.00
N ARG A 422 41.22 17.75 9.27
CA ARG A 422 41.52 16.63 10.19
C ARG A 422 42.71 15.79 9.69
N ALA A 423 42.76 15.48 8.39
CA ALA A 423 43.86 14.75 7.78
C ALA A 423 45.18 15.51 7.89
N ALA A 424 45.16 16.85 7.65
CA ALA A 424 46.30 17.72 7.84
C ALA A 424 46.79 17.74 9.29
N ALA A 425 45.89 17.84 10.27
CA ALA A 425 46.20 17.78 11.70
C ALA A 425 46.86 16.44 12.07
N LYS A 426 46.33 15.30 11.59
CA LYS A 426 46.96 13.98 11.79
C LYS A 426 48.36 13.90 11.20
N LYS A 427 48.57 14.42 9.98
CA LYS A 427 49.88 14.46 9.32
C LYS A 427 50.88 15.32 10.10
N ALA A 428 50.41 16.41 10.71
CA ALA A 428 51.19 17.26 11.58
C ALA A 428 51.39 16.70 13.00
N LYS A 429 50.88 15.48 13.29
CA LYS A 429 50.89 14.85 14.60
C LYS A 429 50.12 15.64 15.69
N ASN A 430 49.25 16.56 15.28
CA ASN A 430 48.35 17.29 16.18
C ASN A 430 47.06 16.48 16.37
N PHE A 431 47.18 15.45 17.18
CA PHE A 431 46.05 14.53 17.44
C PHE A 431 44.90 15.20 18.21
N ALA A 432 45.21 16.17 19.09
CA ALA A 432 44.19 16.92 19.83
C ALA A 432 43.25 17.68 18.87
N GLU A 433 43.82 18.36 17.86
CA GLU A 433 43.04 19.05 16.84
C GLU A 433 42.25 18.08 15.95
N ALA A 434 42.84 16.94 15.58
CA ALA A 434 42.14 15.93 14.79
C ALA A 434 40.93 15.33 15.55
N ASP A 435 41.05 15.13 16.85
CA ASP A 435 39.98 14.63 17.72
C ASP A 435 38.90 15.69 17.97
N ARG A 436 39.31 16.98 18.10
CA ARG A 436 38.37 18.11 18.20
C ARG A 436 37.49 18.19 16.96
N ILE A 437 38.08 18.15 15.76
CA ILE A 437 37.31 18.18 14.49
C ILE A 437 36.38 16.99 14.39
N ARG A 438 36.79 15.79 14.80
CA ARG A 438 35.93 14.60 14.82
C ARG A 438 34.73 14.78 15.75
N ALA A 439 34.98 15.32 16.95
CA ALA A 439 33.93 15.56 17.93
C ALA A 439 32.94 16.64 17.45
N GLU A 440 33.40 17.70 16.81
CA GLU A 440 32.57 18.76 16.24
C GLU A 440 31.67 18.20 15.12
N LEU A 441 32.23 17.40 14.21
CA LEU A 441 31.45 16.75 13.16
C LEU A 441 30.42 15.80 13.74
N LEU A 442 30.79 15.00 14.74
CA LEU A 442 29.85 14.09 15.41
C LEU A 442 28.72 14.87 16.11
N ALA A 443 29.03 15.97 16.78
CA ALA A 443 28.03 16.86 17.37
C ALA A 443 27.10 17.51 16.34
N ALA A 444 27.60 17.69 15.09
CA ALA A 444 26.80 18.13 13.95
C ALA A 444 26.07 16.97 13.23
N GLY A 445 26.05 15.76 13.80
CA GLY A 445 25.37 14.61 13.21
C GLY A 445 26.16 13.92 12.09
N ILE A 446 27.51 14.09 12.04
CA ILE A 446 28.38 13.49 11.02
C ILE A 446 29.36 12.51 11.67
N ALA A 447 29.22 11.23 11.37
CA ALA A 447 30.12 10.18 11.82
C ALA A 447 31.22 9.91 10.79
N LEU A 448 32.49 10.04 11.20
CA LEU A 448 33.66 9.77 10.33
C LEU A 448 34.10 8.31 10.44
N LYS A 449 34.37 7.68 9.28
CA LYS A 449 34.94 6.34 9.16
C LYS A 449 36.30 6.42 8.46
N ASP A 450 37.38 6.06 9.19
CA ASP A 450 38.73 5.98 8.64
C ASP A 450 38.92 4.61 7.94
N GLY A 451 39.41 4.61 6.71
CA GLY A 451 39.69 3.42 5.91
C GLY A 451 41.01 3.54 5.17
N PRO A 452 41.50 2.44 4.52
CA PRO A 452 42.72 2.42 3.75
C PRO A 452 42.77 3.43 2.59
N GLN A 453 41.61 3.81 2.05
CA GLN A 453 41.49 4.74 0.93
C GLN A 453 41.15 6.17 1.37
N GLY A 454 41.16 6.45 2.67
CA GLY A 454 40.83 7.75 3.22
C GLY A 454 39.72 7.73 4.28
N THR A 455 39.27 8.90 4.67
CA THR A 455 38.16 9.08 5.61
C THR A 455 36.86 9.28 4.82
N THR A 456 35.89 8.46 5.07
CA THR A 456 34.49 8.63 4.59
C THR A 456 33.62 9.12 5.73
N TRP A 457 32.39 9.54 5.43
CA TRP A 457 31.46 10.00 6.42
C TRP A 457 30.04 9.50 6.15
N GLU A 458 29.23 9.47 7.18
CA GLU A 458 27.81 9.18 7.13
C GLU A 458 27.06 10.09 8.10
N ALA A 459 25.76 10.31 7.86
CA ALA A 459 24.89 10.94 8.84
C ALA A 459 24.77 10.04 10.07
N ALA A 460 24.95 10.59 11.28
CA ALA A 460 24.99 9.87 12.55
C ALA A 460 23.59 9.37 12.99
#